data_9c37c1ff25e1977b09748b59417cfbe5
#
_entry.id   9c37c1ff25e1977b09748b59417cfbe5
#
_cell.length_a   1.000
_cell.length_b   1.000
_cell.length_c   1.000
_cell.angle_alpha   90.00
_cell.angle_beta   90.00
_cell.angle_gamma   90.00
#
_symmetry.space_group_name_H-M   'P 1'
#
loop_
_entity.id
_entity.type
_entity.pdbx_description
1 polymer ?
#
loop_
_entity_poly.entity_id
_entity_poly.type
_entity_poly.pdbx_seq_one_letter_code
_entity_poly.pdbx_strand_id
1 'polypeptide(L)'
;DVSHNDFLLLSQMQTISITKDTYHGGIDPESVFWVKENILSKEDLRQSMDEEQIADILGAMLLTPVPPSNVSILDEYYGYKQPDASARYQKIEEALSAISPEKVSEQFFCVYDEIKRVFSGRQKTIITQMVSPRTYRGPRYFQVLFLSMYELLVRQEKRIADYDALYNALDGIGARIIHISGGGGWWSQQEKIDLIAATSGVLAPHFVERGEGDPMLYSYANELETLLKQSFTENTQYDFKQGIHNMDDGRRNNTLIRKIFKTLTAMANAGKNATGYVLLGVADTFEDAEKIRQVYGQESIRVGDFYVTGINGEVEKYYENYDAYILTIRNALNDMPLQDHYRRQIGTKMRHVNYHGK
;
A
#
# COMPACT_ATOMS: atom_id res chain seq x y z
N ASP A 1 0.99 -15.06 -26.76
CA ASP A 1 0.20 -14.55 -27.90
C ASP A 1 -0.55 -13.32 -27.47
N VAL A 2 0.00 -12.15 -27.77
CA VAL A 2 -0.69 -10.86 -27.56
C VAL A 2 -1.82 -10.80 -28.58
N SER A 3 -3.06 -10.67 -28.11
CA SER A 3 -4.22 -10.60 -29.00
C SER A 3 -4.17 -9.33 -29.87
N HIS A 4 -4.85 -9.34 -31.01
CA HIS A 4 -4.94 -8.15 -31.87
C HIS A 4 -5.55 -6.94 -31.13
N ASN A 5 -6.41 -7.18 -30.16
CA ASN A 5 -7.00 -6.15 -29.31
C ASN A 5 -5.98 -5.55 -28.32
N ASP A 6 -5.04 -6.36 -27.80
CA ASP A 6 -3.97 -5.88 -26.93
C ASP A 6 -2.98 -4.98 -27.70
N PHE A 7 -2.76 -5.26 -28.97
CA PHE A 7 -1.94 -4.42 -29.86
C PHE A 7 -2.59 -3.05 -30.12
N LEU A 8 -3.91 -3.03 -30.30
CA LEU A 8 -4.67 -1.78 -30.44
C LEU A 8 -4.66 -0.97 -29.13
N LEU A 9 -4.74 -1.64 -27.99
CA LEU A 9 -4.64 -1.01 -26.66
C LEU A 9 -3.27 -0.37 -26.46
N LEU A 10 -2.18 -1.10 -26.77
CA LEU A 10 -0.81 -0.59 -26.70
C LEU A 10 -0.57 0.58 -27.68
N SER A 11 -1.12 0.54 -28.90
CA SER A 11 -1.03 1.64 -29.85
C SER A 11 -1.83 2.86 -29.40
N GLN A 12 -2.97 2.65 -28.74
CA GLN A 12 -3.77 3.73 -28.14
C GLN A 12 -3.08 4.31 -26.91
N MET A 13 -2.40 3.52 -26.10
CA MET A 13 -1.58 4.00 -24.98
C MET A 13 -0.39 4.83 -25.44
N GLN A 14 0.23 4.49 -26.57
CA GLN A 14 1.29 5.30 -27.17
C GLN A 14 0.80 6.65 -27.71
N THR A 15 -0.48 6.77 -28.01
CA THR A 15 -1.13 8.00 -28.49
C THR A 15 -1.90 8.75 -27.41
N ILE A 16 -1.90 8.32 -26.15
CA ILE A 16 -2.37 9.13 -25.03
C ILE A 16 -1.41 10.33 -24.93
N SER A 17 -1.73 11.37 -25.69
CA SER A 17 -1.10 12.67 -25.52
C SER A 17 -1.50 13.18 -24.15
N ILE A 18 -0.56 13.13 -23.22
CA ILE A 18 -0.73 13.67 -21.89
C ILE A 18 -0.61 15.19 -21.99
N THR A 19 -1.50 15.82 -22.74
CA THR A 19 -1.61 17.27 -22.83
C THR A 19 -2.88 17.70 -22.10
N LYS A 20 -2.77 18.84 -21.41
CA LYS A 20 -3.85 19.44 -20.62
C LYS A 20 -5.14 19.68 -21.42
N ASP A 21 -5.04 19.76 -22.75
CA ASP A 21 -6.12 20.17 -23.66
C ASP A 21 -6.93 19.00 -24.26
N THR A 22 -6.52 17.75 -24.02
CA THR A 22 -7.20 16.55 -24.56
C THR A 22 -7.91 15.74 -23.48
N TYR A 23 -8.41 16.41 -22.46
CA TYR A 23 -9.05 15.76 -21.31
C TYR A 23 -10.47 15.24 -21.62
N HIS A 24 -10.55 14.05 -22.20
CA HIS A 24 -11.70 13.17 -22.07
C HIS A 24 -11.19 11.78 -21.66
N GLY A 25 -10.78 11.63 -20.37
CA GLY A 25 -10.38 10.37 -19.78
C GLY A 25 -8.87 10.07 -19.71
N GLY A 26 -8.01 11.07 -19.90
CA GLY A 26 -6.57 10.94 -19.69
C GLY A 26 -6.13 11.21 -18.24
N ILE A 27 -5.00 10.68 -17.84
CA ILE A 27 -4.37 11.00 -16.56
C ILE A 27 -3.63 12.34 -16.69
N ASP A 28 -3.93 13.31 -15.81
CA ASP A 28 -3.15 14.53 -15.71
C ASP A 28 -1.75 14.20 -15.13
N PRO A 29 -0.67 14.33 -15.92
CA PRO A 29 0.67 13.99 -15.45
C PRO A 29 1.14 14.85 -14.28
N GLU A 30 0.60 16.06 -14.11
CA GLU A 30 0.93 16.92 -12.97
C GLU A 30 0.34 16.38 -11.65
N SER A 31 -0.73 15.59 -11.74
CA SER A 31 -1.35 14.92 -10.59
C SER A 31 -0.66 13.60 -10.21
N VAL A 32 0.16 13.05 -11.12
CA VAL A 32 0.89 11.81 -10.84
C VAL A 32 1.96 12.05 -9.77
N PHE A 33 2.01 11.19 -8.77
CA PHE A 33 2.92 11.30 -7.62
C PHE A 33 4.36 11.62 -8.01
N TRP A 34 4.90 10.92 -8.99
CA TRP A 34 6.29 11.08 -9.44
C TRP A 34 6.61 12.48 -9.93
N VAL A 35 5.69 13.08 -10.70
CA VAL A 35 5.84 14.45 -11.23
C VAL A 35 5.51 15.48 -10.15
N LYS A 36 4.43 15.28 -9.42
CA LYS A 36 3.99 16.15 -8.34
C LYS A 36 5.08 16.35 -7.30
N GLU A 37 5.77 15.27 -6.94
CA GLU A 37 6.85 15.29 -5.94
C GLU A 37 8.23 15.63 -6.54
N ASN A 38 8.29 16.04 -7.81
CA ASN A 38 9.51 16.37 -8.56
C ASN A 38 10.55 15.21 -8.62
N ILE A 39 10.11 13.97 -8.48
CA ILE A 39 10.97 12.78 -8.58
C ILE A 39 11.32 12.54 -10.04
N LEU A 40 10.30 12.56 -10.91
CA LEU A 40 10.42 12.39 -12.36
C LEU A 40 9.86 13.64 -13.08
N SER A 41 10.32 13.89 -14.29
CA SER A 41 9.69 14.83 -15.20
C SER A 41 8.56 14.16 -16.00
N LYS A 42 7.73 14.97 -16.67
CA LYS A 42 6.71 14.44 -17.60
C LYS A 42 7.33 13.62 -18.74
N GLU A 43 8.52 13.99 -19.17
CA GLU A 43 9.25 13.27 -20.22
C GLU A 43 9.73 11.92 -19.72
N ASP A 44 10.20 11.84 -18.48
CA ASP A 44 10.60 10.58 -17.86
C ASP A 44 9.41 9.61 -17.76
N LEU A 45 8.19 10.10 -17.45
CA LEU A 45 6.98 9.24 -17.46
C LEU A 45 6.66 8.68 -18.84
N ARG A 46 6.87 9.46 -19.90
CA ARG A 46 6.67 8.98 -21.27
C ARG A 46 7.65 7.88 -21.67
N GLN A 47 8.79 7.83 -21.01
CA GLN A 47 9.83 6.82 -21.19
C GLN A 47 9.71 5.66 -20.20
N SER A 48 8.60 5.55 -19.47
CA SER A 48 8.37 4.51 -18.45
C SER A 48 9.45 4.47 -17.36
N MET A 49 10.06 5.60 -17.04
CA MET A 49 11.07 5.69 -15.97
C MET A 49 10.48 5.44 -14.56
N ASP A 50 9.18 5.60 -14.39
CA ASP A 50 8.46 5.24 -13.19
C ASP A 50 8.39 3.73 -12.99
N GLU A 51 8.18 2.94 -14.04
CA GLU A 51 8.24 1.49 -14.02
C GLU A 51 9.65 1.00 -13.69
N GLU A 52 10.68 1.59 -14.31
CA GLU A 52 12.09 1.32 -14.01
C GLU A 52 12.40 1.60 -12.54
N GLN A 53 11.93 2.74 -12.01
CA GLN A 53 12.13 3.13 -10.62
C GLN A 53 11.49 2.13 -9.65
N ILE A 54 10.28 1.68 -9.94
CA ILE A 54 9.58 0.68 -9.13
C ILE A 54 10.32 -0.65 -9.18
N ALA A 55 10.73 -1.11 -10.37
CA ALA A 55 11.46 -2.36 -10.54
C ALA A 55 12.79 -2.36 -9.76
N ASP A 56 13.52 -1.24 -9.78
CA ASP A 56 14.77 -1.07 -9.03
C ASP A 56 14.54 -1.11 -7.50
N ILE A 57 13.47 -0.49 -7.02
CA ILE A 57 13.08 -0.53 -5.60
C ILE A 57 12.70 -1.95 -5.20
N LEU A 58 11.84 -2.62 -5.97
CA LEU A 58 11.42 -3.99 -5.69
C LEU A 58 12.59 -4.96 -5.72
N GLY A 59 13.51 -4.82 -6.69
CA GLY A 59 14.75 -5.60 -6.73
C GLY A 59 15.61 -5.40 -5.48
N ALA A 60 15.68 -4.17 -4.95
CA ALA A 60 16.41 -3.87 -3.72
C ALA A 60 15.70 -4.38 -2.44
N MET A 61 14.37 -4.51 -2.46
CA MET A 61 13.61 -5.10 -1.35
C MET A 61 13.79 -6.63 -1.30
N LEU A 62 13.82 -7.28 -2.46
CA LEU A 62 13.84 -8.73 -2.59
C LEU A 62 15.23 -9.35 -2.52
N LEU A 63 16.25 -8.64 -3.01
CA LEU A 63 17.60 -9.19 -3.14
C LEU A 63 18.55 -8.70 -2.05
N THR A 64 19.35 -9.60 -1.54
CA THR A 64 20.44 -9.31 -0.58
C THR A 64 21.74 -9.90 -1.15
N PRO A 65 22.78 -9.07 -1.28
CA PRO A 65 22.85 -7.63 -1.03
C PRO A 65 22.09 -6.81 -2.08
N VAL A 66 21.74 -5.56 -1.74
CA VAL A 66 21.03 -4.63 -2.65
C VAL A 66 21.74 -4.57 -4.01
N PRO A 67 21.04 -4.80 -5.13
CA PRO A 67 21.69 -4.81 -6.45
C PRO A 67 22.05 -3.39 -6.94
N PRO A 68 23.03 -3.26 -7.85
CA PRO A 68 23.28 -1.99 -8.53
C PRO A 68 22.11 -1.62 -9.45
N SER A 69 22.01 -0.36 -9.90
CA SER A 69 20.99 0.08 -10.86
C SER A 69 21.62 0.38 -12.21
N ASN A 70 21.12 -0.26 -13.23
CA ASN A 70 21.38 0.03 -14.65
C ASN A 70 20.46 -0.82 -15.55
N VAL A 71 20.38 -0.48 -16.83
CA VAL A 71 19.52 -1.17 -17.81
C VAL A 71 19.80 -2.68 -17.88
N SER A 72 21.08 -3.10 -17.80
CA SER A 72 21.42 -4.53 -17.84
C SER A 72 20.86 -5.30 -16.66
N ILE A 73 20.78 -4.69 -15.48
CA ILE A 73 20.19 -5.30 -14.28
C ILE A 73 18.67 -5.44 -14.43
N LEU A 74 18.00 -4.43 -15.00
CA LEU A 74 16.58 -4.52 -15.32
C LEU A 74 16.29 -5.62 -16.33
N ASP A 75 17.11 -5.73 -17.39
CA ASP A 75 17.01 -6.84 -18.35
C ASP A 75 17.11 -8.21 -17.65
N GLU A 76 17.97 -8.32 -16.62
CA GLU A 76 18.07 -9.55 -15.81
C GLU A 76 16.82 -9.80 -14.95
N TYR A 77 16.20 -8.74 -14.38
CA TYR A 77 14.98 -8.87 -13.59
C TYR A 77 13.82 -9.41 -14.41
N TYR A 78 13.70 -8.95 -15.65
CA TYR A 78 12.65 -9.40 -16.57
C TYR A 78 13.00 -10.68 -17.34
N GLY A 79 14.19 -11.24 -17.13
CA GLY A 79 14.65 -12.43 -17.86
C GLY A 79 14.79 -12.20 -19.36
N TYR A 80 14.95 -10.95 -19.82
CA TYR A 80 14.81 -10.57 -21.23
C TYR A 80 15.90 -11.16 -22.13
N LYS A 81 17.15 -11.23 -21.67
CA LYS A 81 18.27 -11.68 -22.51
C LYS A 81 18.59 -13.17 -22.39
N GLN A 82 18.37 -13.78 -21.25
CA GLN A 82 18.57 -15.21 -21.01
C GLN A 82 17.76 -15.62 -19.76
N PRO A 83 16.46 -15.92 -19.86
CA PRO A 83 15.59 -16.20 -18.71
C PRO A 83 16.15 -17.28 -17.80
N ASP A 84 16.63 -18.38 -18.39
CA ASP A 84 17.08 -19.58 -17.66
C ASP A 84 18.50 -19.45 -17.09
N ALA A 85 19.25 -18.42 -17.47
CA ALA A 85 20.65 -18.22 -17.07
C ALA A 85 20.87 -17.05 -16.10
N SER A 86 19.86 -16.20 -15.85
CA SER A 86 19.99 -15.08 -14.94
C SER A 86 19.88 -15.53 -13.49
N ALA A 87 21.00 -15.53 -12.77
CA ALA A 87 21.01 -15.83 -11.33
C ALA A 87 20.13 -14.84 -10.50
N ARG A 88 19.91 -13.62 -11.00
CA ARG A 88 19.05 -12.64 -10.34
C ARG A 88 17.58 -12.94 -10.56
N TYR A 89 17.18 -13.30 -11.75
CA TYR A 89 15.81 -13.74 -12.04
C TYR A 89 15.40 -14.91 -11.12
N GLN A 90 16.24 -15.94 -11.03
CA GLN A 90 16.00 -17.09 -10.15
C GLN A 90 15.87 -16.67 -8.69
N LYS A 91 16.74 -15.79 -8.19
CA LYS A 91 16.66 -15.28 -6.81
C LYS A 91 15.40 -14.45 -6.56
N ILE A 92 14.91 -13.69 -7.55
CA ILE A 92 13.65 -12.96 -7.45
C ILE A 92 12.48 -13.94 -7.36
N GLU A 93 12.44 -14.97 -8.22
CA GLU A 93 11.40 -16.00 -8.18
C GLU A 93 11.41 -16.77 -6.85
N GLU A 94 12.58 -17.12 -6.33
CA GLU A 94 12.74 -17.74 -5.02
C GLU A 94 12.23 -16.82 -3.89
N ALA A 95 12.59 -15.54 -3.91
CA ALA A 95 12.14 -14.57 -2.92
C ALA A 95 10.63 -14.33 -2.99
N LEU A 96 10.06 -14.20 -4.19
CA LEU A 96 8.61 -14.07 -4.39
C LEU A 96 7.86 -15.33 -3.96
N SER A 97 8.41 -16.52 -4.18
CA SER A 97 7.83 -17.77 -3.71
C SER A 97 7.85 -17.88 -2.18
N ALA A 98 8.87 -17.32 -1.52
CA ALA A 98 9.00 -17.34 -0.07
C ALA A 98 8.14 -16.29 0.65
N ILE A 99 8.04 -15.07 0.09
CA ILE A 99 7.37 -13.94 0.74
C ILE A 99 5.94 -13.77 0.24
N SER A 100 5.64 -14.05 -0.99
CA SER A 100 4.49 -13.78 -1.85
C SER A 100 4.49 -12.37 -2.46
N PRO A 101 4.01 -12.23 -3.71
CA PRO A 101 3.89 -10.93 -4.38
C PRO A 101 3.00 -9.94 -3.62
N GLU A 102 1.91 -10.44 -3.02
CA GLU A 102 1.00 -9.63 -2.22
C GLU A 102 1.70 -9.00 -1.03
N LYS A 103 2.51 -9.78 -0.30
CA LYS A 103 3.27 -9.29 0.86
C LYS A 103 4.33 -8.26 0.47
N VAL A 104 5.00 -8.45 -0.67
CA VAL A 104 5.97 -7.48 -1.21
C VAL A 104 5.26 -6.18 -1.58
N SER A 105 4.12 -6.27 -2.26
CA SER A 105 3.28 -5.12 -2.60
C SER A 105 2.83 -4.36 -1.34
N GLU A 106 2.37 -5.08 -0.35
CA GLU A 106 1.97 -4.53 0.93
C GLU A 106 3.13 -3.77 1.60
N GLN A 107 4.32 -4.37 1.68
CA GLN A 107 5.51 -3.71 2.24
C GLN A 107 5.89 -2.44 1.46
N PHE A 108 5.80 -2.48 0.14
CA PHE A 108 6.03 -1.31 -0.72
C PHE A 108 5.07 -0.17 -0.37
N PHE A 109 3.76 -0.46 -0.34
CA PHE A 109 2.74 0.56 -0.05
C PHE A 109 2.81 1.06 1.39
N CYS A 110 3.19 0.23 2.36
CA CYS A 110 3.45 0.69 3.73
C CYS A 110 4.47 1.84 3.74
N VAL A 111 5.61 1.66 3.09
CA VAL A 111 6.66 2.70 3.02
C VAL A 111 6.21 3.90 2.19
N TYR A 112 5.60 3.65 1.04
CA TYR A 112 5.09 4.68 0.14
C TYR A 112 4.10 5.61 0.83
N ASP A 113 3.15 5.05 1.56
CA ASP A 113 2.11 5.81 2.25
C ASP A 113 2.68 6.59 3.45
N GLU A 114 3.64 6.03 4.19
CA GLU A 114 4.32 6.76 5.25
C GLU A 114 5.13 7.95 4.71
N ILE A 115 5.80 7.80 3.56
CA ILE A 115 6.45 8.92 2.88
C ILE A 115 5.41 9.99 2.49
N LYS A 116 4.29 9.60 1.90
CA LYS A 116 3.21 10.54 1.56
C LYS A 116 2.68 11.30 2.80
N ARG A 117 2.56 10.61 3.94
CA ARG A 117 2.14 11.25 5.19
C ARG A 117 3.13 12.30 5.68
N VAL A 118 4.43 12.00 5.64
CA VAL A 118 5.48 12.97 6.01
C VAL A 118 5.36 14.25 5.19
N PHE A 119 4.98 14.15 3.91
CA PHE A 119 4.86 15.27 3.00
C PHE A 119 3.43 15.83 2.84
N SER A 120 2.45 15.25 3.52
CA SER A 120 1.05 15.70 3.46
C SER A 120 0.89 17.12 4.01
N GLY A 121 0.26 18.00 3.23
CA GLY A 121 0.04 19.40 3.61
C GLY A 121 1.30 20.28 3.61
N ARG A 122 2.45 19.78 3.14
CA ARG A 122 3.70 20.55 3.06
C ARG A 122 3.78 21.39 1.80
N GLN A 123 4.51 22.51 1.89
CA GLN A 123 4.73 23.40 0.75
C GLN A 123 5.80 22.89 -0.21
N LYS A 124 6.84 22.24 0.31
CA LYS A 124 7.92 21.68 -0.50
C LYS A 124 7.57 20.24 -0.88
N THR A 125 7.90 19.86 -2.09
CA THR A 125 7.84 18.48 -2.58
C THR A 125 8.98 17.64 -1.99
N ILE A 126 8.90 16.32 -2.13
CA ILE A 126 9.93 15.40 -1.62
C ILE A 126 11.33 15.84 -2.06
N ILE A 127 11.52 16.04 -3.37
CA ILE A 127 12.85 16.38 -3.89
C ILE A 127 13.28 17.79 -3.50
N THR A 128 12.38 18.76 -3.49
CA THR A 128 12.75 20.14 -3.11
C THR A 128 13.03 20.30 -1.63
N GLN A 129 12.49 19.41 -0.77
CA GLN A 129 12.85 19.34 0.63
C GLN A 129 14.25 18.73 0.82
N MET A 130 14.50 17.62 0.12
CA MET A 130 15.76 16.89 0.26
C MET A 130 16.95 17.58 -0.42
N VAL A 131 16.72 18.21 -1.57
CA VAL A 131 17.76 18.77 -2.42
C VAL A 131 17.37 20.15 -2.95
N SER A 132 18.17 21.16 -2.65
CA SER A 132 18.02 22.49 -3.22
C SER A 132 19.37 22.92 -3.81
N PRO A 133 19.42 23.37 -5.06
CA PRO A 133 18.35 23.52 -6.05
C PRO A 133 17.93 22.18 -6.68
N ARG A 134 16.86 22.21 -7.52
CA ARG A 134 16.32 21.05 -8.24
C ARG A 134 17.42 20.24 -8.94
N THR A 135 17.37 18.93 -8.81
CA THR A 135 18.33 18.00 -9.41
C THR A 135 17.66 17.10 -10.46
N TYR A 136 18.41 16.72 -11.49
CA TYR A 136 18.01 15.68 -12.44
C TYR A 136 18.12 14.24 -11.87
N ARG A 137 18.59 14.11 -10.63
CA ARG A 137 18.80 12.83 -9.95
C ARG A 137 17.68 12.52 -8.96
N GLY A 138 16.52 13.15 -9.11
CA GLY A 138 15.33 12.92 -8.28
C GLY A 138 15.06 11.45 -7.99
N PRO A 139 15.06 10.55 -9.00
CA PRO A 139 14.83 9.12 -8.81
C PRO A 139 15.77 8.47 -7.79
N ARG A 140 17.07 8.78 -7.85
CA ARG A 140 18.06 8.19 -6.92
C ARG A 140 17.90 8.72 -5.48
N TYR A 141 17.60 10.00 -5.31
CA TYR A 141 17.31 10.56 -3.98
C TYR A 141 16.05 9.94 -3.38
N PHE A 142 15.01 9.77 -4.19
CA PHE A 142 13.81 9.11 -3.75
C PHE A 142 14.06 7.63 -3.39
N GLN A 143 14.84 6.92 -4.19
CA GLN A 143 15.19 5.52 -3.92
C GLN A 143 15.96 5.36 -2.61
N VAL A 144 16.93 6.26 -2.32
CA VAL A 144 17.62 6.26 -1.04
C VAL A 144 16.65 6.50 0.12
N LEU A 145 15.78 7.50 0.00
CA LEU A 145 14.76 7.77 1.00
C LEU A 145 13.86 6.55 1.22
N PHE A 146 13.31 6.00 0.14
CA PHE A 146 12.40 4.86 0.21
C PHE A 146 13.05 3.65 0.89
N LEU A 147 14.26 3.27 0.47
CA LEU A 147 14.95 2.11 1.01
C LEU A 147 15.43 2.33 2.46
N SER A 148 15.76 3.56 2.84
CA SER A 148 16.07 3.90 4.23
C SER A 148 14.82 3.82 5.12
N MET A 149 13.68 4.28 4.65
CA MET A 149 12.39 4.13 5.33
C MET A 149 11.96 2.65 5.40
N TYR A 150 12.17 1.89 4.32
CA TYR A 150 11.92 0.44 4.29
C TYR A 150 12.75 -0.30 5.35
N GLU A 151 14.03 0.05 5.48
CA GLU A 151 14.90 -0.53 6.51
C GLU A 151 14.35 -0.27 7.92
N LEU A 152 13.91 0.96 8.20
CA LEU A 152 13.41 1.33 9.52
C LEU A 152 11.99 0.81 9.80
N LEU A 153 11.07 0.98 8.84
CA LEU A 153 9.66 0.64 9.02
C LEU A 153 9.39 -0.87 8.94
N VAL A 154 10.04 -1.54 7.98
CA VAL A 154 9.71 -2.95 7.66
C VAL A 154 10.73 -3.90 8.29
N ARG A 155 12.03 -3.71 8.03
CA ARG A 155 13.05 -4.64 8.52
C ARG A 155 13.33 -4.52 10.01
N GLN A 156 13.30 -3.27 10.54
CA GLN A 156 13.52 -3.02 11.96
C GLN A 156 12.20 -2.87 12.75
N GLU A 157 11.06 -3.04 12.10
CA GLU A 157 9.72 -2.99 12.70
C GLU A 157 9.46 -1.73 13.53
N LYS A 158 9.99 -0.58 13.09
CA LYS A 158 9.82 0.71 13.75
C LYS A 158 8.63 1.49 13.17
N ARG A 159 8.20 2.48 13.93
CA ARG A 159 7.20 3.47 13.48
C ARG A 159 7.75 4.88 13.60
N ILE A 160 7.24 5.81 12.81
CA ILE A 160 7.57 7.23 12.93
C ILE A 160 7.02 7.75 14.26
N ALA A 161 7.89 8.39 15.04
CA ALA A 161 7.53 8.99 16.32
C ALA A 161 6.87 10.37 16.14
N ASP A 162 7.41 11.16 15.22
CA ASP A 162 6.98 12.53 14.94
C ASP A 162 7.22 12.86 13.46
N TYR A 163 6.15 13.09 12.72
CA TYR A 163 6.18 13.39 11.29
C TYR A 163 6.79 14.77 10.98
N ASP A 164 6.57 15.75 11.87
CA ASP A 164 7.13 17.09 11.70
C ASP A 164 8.64 17.09 11.92
N ALA A 165 9.10 16.40 12.93
CA ALA A 165 10.53 16.24 13.21
C ALA A 165 11.23 15.49 12.08
N LEU A 166 10.61 14.41 11.55
CA LEU A 166 11.15 13.66 10.42
C LEU A 166 11.21 14.50 9.15
N TYR A 167 10.14 15.26 8.84
CA TYR A 167 10.11 16.18 7.71
C TYR A 167 11.25 17.21 7.78
N ASN A 168 11.49 17.80 8.97
CA ASN A 168 12.56 18.75 9.19
C ASN A 168 13.95 18.10 9.06
N ALA A 169 14.11 16.86 9.50
CA ALA A 169 15.38 16.11 9.35
C ALA A 169 15.73 15.86 7.87
N LEU A 170 14.74 15.77 7.00
CA LEU A 170 14.92 15.61 5.56
C LEU A 170 15.37 16.91 4.86
N ASP A 171 15.28 18.08 5.51
CA ASP A 171 15.67 19.36 4.88
C ASP A 171 17.14 19.38 4.51
N GLY A 172 17.42 19.49 3.21
CA GLY A 172 18.79 19.52 2.67
C GLY A 172 19.63 18.26 2.88
N ILE A 173 19.02 17.13 3.22
CA ILE A 173 19.74 15.85 3.45
C ILE A 173 20.54 15.41 2.22
N GLY A 174 20.09 15.76 1.02
CA GLY A 174 20.77 15.49 -0.23
C GLY A 174 22.15 16.18 -0.34
N ALA A 175 22.28 17.36 0.23
CA ALA A 175 23.56 18.08 0.24
C ALA A 175 24.48 17.63 1.39
N ARG A 176 23.90 17.16 2.50
CA ARG A 176 24.65 16.81 3.71
C ARG A 176 25.11 15.35 3.73
N ILE A 177 24.29 14.44 3.23
CA ILE A 177 24.46 12.98 3.42
C ILE A 177 24.44 12.24 2.08
N ILE A 178 23.48 12.57 1.19
CA ILE A 178 23.25 11.78 -0.02
C ILE A 178 24.08 12.37 -1.18
N HIS A 179 25.38 12.15 -1.13
CA HIS A 179 26.27 12.59 -2.22
C HIS A 179 26.27 11.55 -3.34
N ILE A 180 25.39 11.74 -4.32
CA ILE A 180 25.35 10.87 -5.50
C ILE A 180 26.46 11.27 -6.45
N SER A 181 27.52 10.47 -6.52
CA SER A 181 28.60 10.62 -7.47
C SER A 181 28.23 10.03 -8.84
N GLY A 182 28.88 10.51 -9.90
CA GLY A 182 28.74 9.95 -11.25
C GLY A 182 27.54 10.48 -12.06
N GLY A 183 27.73 10.52 -13.37
CA GLY A 183 26.72 10.74 -14.41
C GLY A 183 26.49 9.45 -15.19
N GLY A 184 25.31 9.32 -15.82
CA GLY A 184 24.96 8.14 -16.59
C GLY A 184 24.16 7.11 -15.82
N GLY A 185 23.61 6.13 -16.55
CA GLY A 185 22.69 5.14 -16.02
C GLY A 185 23.26 4.10 -15.03
N TRP A 186 24.50 4.27 -14.55
CA TRP A 186 25.13 3.34 -13.63
C TRP A 186 25.12 3.87 -12.18
N TRP A 187 24.61 3.04 -11.24
CA TRP A 187 24.70 3.29 -9.81
C TRP A 187 25.18 2.03 -9.10
N SER A 188 26.34 2.12 -8.48
CA SER A 188 27.03 0.96 -7.90
C SER A 188 26.28 0.41 -6.68
N GLN A 189 26.42 -0.88 -6.45
CA GLN A 189 25.87 -1.57 -5.30
C GLN A 189 26.38 -0.96 -3.98
N GLN A 190 27.70 -0.77 -3.87
CA GLN A 190 28.30 -0.28 -2.63
C GLN A 190 27.84 1.12 -2.30
N GLU A 191 27.81 2.02 -3.29
CA GLU A 191 27.31 3.39 -3.11
C GLU A 191 25.85 3.39 -2.63
N LYS A 192 24.98 2.54 -3.19
CA LYS A 192 23.59 2.39 -2.72
C LYS A 192 23.55 1.95 -1.25
N ILE A 193 24.28 0.92 -0.88
CA ILE A 193 24.32 0.39 0.49
C ILE A 193 24.79 1.46 1.47
N ASP A 194 25.88 2.16 1.14
CA ASP A 194 26.48 3.18 2.02
C ASP A 194 25.51 4.36 2.21
N LEU A 195 24.84 4.81 1.13
CA LEU A 195 23.88 5.91 1.19
C LEU A 195 22.62 5.53 1.97
N ILE A 196 22.10 4.32 1.78
CA ILE A 196 20.95 3.81 2.54
C ILE A 196 21.32 3.73 4.02
N ALA A 197 22.47 3.17 4.38
CA ALA A 197 22.92 3.05 5.76
C ALA A 197 23.12 4.41 6.43
N ALA A 198 23.79 5.35 5.75
CA ALA A 198 24.01 6.71 6.25
C ALA A 198 22.68 7.46 6.45
N THR A 199 21.78 7.38 5.48
CA THR A 199 20.47 8.02 5.56
C THR A 199 19.61 7.41 6.66
N SER A 200 19.54 6.07 6.75
CA SER A 200 18.84 5.38 7.85
C SER A 200 19.37 5.81 9.22
N GLY A 201 20.69 5.97 9.37
CA GLY A 201 21.30 6.45 10.61
C GLY A 201 20.86 7.86 11.00
N VAL A 202 20.69 8.76 10.03
CA VAL A 202 20.20 10.12 10.27
C VAL A 202 18.69 10.13 10.59
N LEU A 203 17.90 9.25 9.98
CA LEU A 203 16.46 9.19 10.21
C LEU A 203 16.08 8.41 11.47
N ALA A 204 16.88 7.43 11.89
CA ALA A 204 16.59 6.53 13.01
C ALA A 204 16.16 7.23 14.32
N PRO A 205 16.72 8.40 14.72
CA PRO A 205 16.28 9.10 15.93
C PRO A 205 14.81 9.55 15.91
N HIS A 206 14.19 9.62 14.73
CA HIS A 206 12.79 9.98 14.55
C HIS A 206 11.84 8.78 14.53
N PHE A 207 12.38 7.59 14.79
CA PHE A 207 11.63 6.34 14.85
C PHE A 207 11.69 5.74 16.26
N VAL A 208 10.64 5.06 16.63
CA VAL A 208 10.54 4.31 17.89
C VAL A 208 10.15 2.87 17.59
N GLU A 209 10.43 1.98 18.54
CA GLU A 209 10.01 0.60 18.43
C GLU A 209 8.48 0.54 18.24
N ARG A 210 8.05 -0.32 17.37
CA ARG A 210 6.65 -0.63 17.18
C ARG A 210 6.29 -1.66 18.26
N GLY A 211 5.56 -1.24 19.28
CA GLY A 211 5.24 -2.07 20.43
C GLY A 211 4.34 -3.27 20.11
N GLU A 212 3.71 -3.31 18.94
CA GLU A 212 2.77 -4.37 18.56
C GLU A 212 2.75 -4.57 17.05
N GLY A 213 3.03 -5.79 16.61
CA GLY A 213 2.47 -6.33 15.39
C GLY A 213 3.13 -5.97 14.06
N ASP A 214 2.46 -6.42 13.01
CA ASP A 214 2.89 -6.36 11.62
C ASP A 214 2.93 -4.92 11.08
N PRO A 215 4.04 -4.46 10.46
CA PRO A 215 4.15 -3.16 9.77
C PRO A 215 3.02 -2.90 8.77
N MET A 216 2.42 -3.97 8.28
CA MET A 216 1.34 -3.96 7.31
C MET A 216 0.02 -3.39 7.83
N LEU A 217 -0.19 -3.37 9.15
CA LEU A 217 -1.45 -2.86 9.73
C LEU A 217 -1.71 -1.39 9.36
N TYR A 218 -0.66 -0.59 9.15
CA TYR A 218 -0.81 0.81 8.73
C TYR A 218 -1.14 0.96 7.24
N SER A 219 -0.63 0.08 6.40
CA SER A 219 -0.99 0.03 4.98
C SER A 219 -2.49 -0.25 4.83
N TYR A 220 -3.02 -1.18 5.60
CA TYR A 220 -4.45 -1.49 5.60
C TYR A 220 -5.32 -0.34 6.13
N ALA A 221 -4.85 0.41 7.13
CA ALA A 221 -5.56 1.60 7.60
C ALA A 221 -5.68 2.68 6.51
N ASN A 222 -4.64 2.88 5.71
CA ASN A 222 -4.69 3.79 4.57
C ASN A 222 -5.57 3.29 3.43
N GLU A 223 -5.53 1.98 3.14
CA GLU A 223 -6.44 1.34 2.20
C GLU A 223 -7.89 1.53 2.64
N LEU A 224 -8.20 1.27 3.92
CA LEU A 224 -9.51 1.49 4.49
C LEU A 224 -9.96 2.96 4.35
N GLU A 225 -9.12 3.91 4.69
CA GLU A 225 -9.44 5.33 4.57
C GLU A 225 -9.69 5.75 3.13
N THR A 226 -8.90 5.24 2.19
CA THR A 226 -9.08 5.48 0.76
C THR A 226 -10.41 4.90 0.27
N LEU A 227 -10.74 3.66 0.66
CA LEU A 227 -12.00 3.02 0.32
C LEU A 227 -13.19 3.83 0.84
N LEU A 228 -13.15 4.27 2.10
CA LEU A 228 -14.23 5.07 2.71
C LEU A 228 -14.38 6.45 2.08
N LYS A 229 -13.28 7.11 1.69
CA LYS A 229 -13.31 8.42 1.02
C LYS A 229 -13.78 8.36 -0.44
N GLN A 230 -13.55 7.24 -1.13
CA GLN A 230 -13.98 7.04 -2.52
C GLN A 230 -15.39 6.49 -2.62
N SER A 231 -15.93 5.94 -1.56
CA SER A 231 -17.26 5.33 -1.50
C SER A 231 -18.28 6.40 -1.11
N PHE A 232 -18.95 7.03 -2.07
CA PHE A 232 -20.01 8.01 -1.79
C PHE A 232 -21.35 7.36 -1.43
N THR A 233 -21.52 6.08 -1.77
CA THR A 233 -22.69 5.26 -1.44
C THR A 233 -22.31 3.79 -1.46
N GLU A 234 -23.07 2.93 -0.78
CA GLU A 234 -23.01 1.48 -1.05
C GLU A 234 -23.14 1.26 -2.55
N ASN A 235 -22.12 0.73 -3.16
CA ASN A 235 -22.12 0.36 -4.56
C ASN A 235 -21.89 -1.16 -4.69
N THR A 236 -21.88 -1.66 -5.92
CA THR A 236 -21.72 -3.10 -6.19
C THR A 236 -20.38 -3.69 -5.71
N GLN A 237 -19.44 -2.87 -5.21
CA GLN A 237 -18.10 -3.29 -4.78
C GLN A 237 -17.85 -3.15 -3.29
N TYR A 238 -18.71 -2.45 -2.54
CA TYR A 238 -18.55 -2.20 -1.12
C TYR A 238 -19.83 -2.50 -0.33
N ASP A 239 -19.67 -3.14 0.83
CA ASP A 239 -20.75 -3.38 1.79
C ASP A 239 -20.21 -3.14 3.21
N PHE A 240 -20.91 -2.36 4.02
CA PHE A 240 -20.51 -1.96 5.36
C PHE A 240 -21.38 -2.63 6.40
N LYS A 241 -20.78 -3.11 7.48
CA LYS A 241 -21.46 -3.76 8.59
C LYS A 241 -20.89 -3.29 9.91
N GLN A 242 -21.76 -3.05 10.87
CA GLN A 242 -21.37 -2.59 12.20
C GLN A 242 -20.66 -3.67 13.01
N GLY A 243 -21.00 -4.93 12.81
CA GLY A 243 -20.47 -6.10 13.50
C GLY A 243 -21.23 -7.36 13.09
N ILE A 244 -21.14 -8.44 13.87
CA ILE A 244 -21.82 -9.71 13.61
C ILE A 244 -22.86 -10.07 14.67
N HIS A 245 -23.12 -9.19 15.65
CA HIS A 245 -24.17 -9.35 16.67
C HIS A 245 -25.30 -8.35 16.45
N ASN A 246 -26.49 -8.75 16.86
CA ASN A 246 -27.65 -7.84 16.89
C ASN A 246 -27.44 -6.78 17.99
N MET A 247 -27.72 -5.53 17.70
CA MET A 247 -27.61 -4.45 18.66
C MET A 247 -28.68 -4.54 19.78
N ASP A 248 -29.85 -5.11 19.46
CA ASP A 248 -31.00 -5.15 20.38
C ASP A 248 -30.88 -6.23 21.44
N ASP A 249 -30.47 -7.45 21.06
CA ASP A 249 -30.45 -8.62 21.95
C ASP A 249 -29.05 -9.19 22.20
N GLY A 250 -28.01 -8.65 21.56
CA GLY A 250 -26.63 -9.08 21.68
C GLY A 250 -26.35 -10.49 21.12
N ARG A 251 -27.32 -11.13 20.45
CA ARG A 251 -27.12 -12.47 19.89
C ARG A 251 -26.36 -12.39 18.58
N ARG A 252 -25.49 -13.41 18.39
CA ARG A 252 -24.78 -13.56 17.12
C ARG A 252 -25.77 -13.74 15.96
N ASN A 253 -25.64 -12.89 14.94
CA ASN A 253 -26.51 -12.89 13.77
C ASN A 253 -25.93 -13.79 12.66
N ASN A 254 -26.22 -15.10 12.75
CA ASN A 254 -25.78 -16.07 11.74
C ASN A 254 -26.33 -15.79 10.34
N THR A 255 -27.49 -15.15 10.23
CA THR A 255 -28.08 -14.74 8.95
C THR A 255 -27.26 -13.64 8.30
N LEU A 256 -26.83 -12.65 9.09
CA LEU A 256 -25.95 -11.58 8.66
C LEU A 256 -24.58 -12.13 8.18
N ILE A 257 -23.96 -13.02 8.95
CA ILE A 257 -22.69 -13.65 8.57
C ILE A 257 -22.82 -14.38 7.24
N ARG A 258 -23.89 -15.14 7.04
CA ARG A 258 -24.16 -15.78 5.74
C ARG A 258 -24.39 -14.77 4.61
N LYS A 259 -25.05 -13.66 4.89
CA LYS A 259 -25.25 -12.56 3.92
C LYS A 259 -23.92 -11.96 3.49
N ILE A 260 -22.99 -11.71 4.42
CA ILE A 260 -21.63 -11.22 4.13
C ILE A 260 -20.94 -12.11 3.09
N PHE A 261 -20.91 -13.41 3.31
CA PHE A 261 -20.26 -14.33 2.36
C PHE A 261 -20.96 -14.42 1.00
N LYS A 262 -22.30 -14.35 0.98
CA LYS A 262 -23.06 -14.27 -0.27
C LYS A 262 -22.74 -12.98 -1.03
N THR A 263 -22.66 -11.86 -0.34
CA THR A 263 -22.28 -10.57 -0.94
C THR A 263 -20.87 -10.61 -1.53
N LEU A 264 -19.88 -11.11 -0.80
CA LEU A 264 -18.51 -11.29 -1.31
C LEU A 264 -18.48 -12.19 -2.55
N THR A 265 -19.25 -13.28 -2.55
CA THR A 265 -19.32 -14.18 -3.71
C THR A 265 -20.00 -13.50 -4.91
N ALA A 266 -21.05 -12.70 -4.68
CA ALA A 266 -21.71 -11.93 -5.74
C ALA A 266 -20.76 -10.88 -6.34
N MET A 267 -20.02 -10.17 -5.50
CA MET A 267 -19.00 -9.20 -5.94
C MET A 267 -17.90 -9.86 -6.78
N ALA A 268 -17.41 -11.03 -6.37
CA ALA A 268 -16.42 -11.80 -7.12
C ALA A 268 -16.95 -12.28 -8.49
N ASN A 269 -18.24 -12.48 -8.64
CA ASN A 269 -18.89 -12.88 -9.90
C ASN A 269 -19.26 -11.70 -10.81
N ALA A 270 -19.07 -10.45 -10.37
CA ALA A 270 -19.40 -9.27 -11.17
C ALA A 270 -18.50 -9.08 -12.40
N GLY A 271 -17.31 -9.72 -12.44
CA GLY A 271 -16.41 -9.67 -13.58
C GLY A 271 -15.07 -10.41 -13.32
N LYS A 272 -14.31 -10.64 -14.39
CA LYS A 272 -13.06 -11.42 -14.32
C LYS A 272 -12.00 -10.82 -13.34
N ASN A 273 -12.01 -9.49 -13.19
CA ASN A 273 -11.09 -8.74 -12.31
C ASN A 273 -11.86 -7.95 -11.24
N ALA A 274 -13.09 -8.35 -10.94
CA ALA A 274 -13.89 -7.65 -9.94
C ALA A 274 -13.30 -7.87 -8.55
N THR A 275 -13.06 -6.76 -7.83
CA THR A 275 -12.67 -6.76 -6.44
C THR A 275 -13.81 -6.16 -5.62
N GLY A 276 -14.19 -6.82 -4.53
CA GLY A 276 -15.22 -6.35 -3.64
C GLY A 276 -14.80 -6.47 -2.18
N TYR A 277 -15.31 -5.57 -1.35
CA TYR A 277 -14.96 -5.48 0.06
C TYR A 277 -16.22 -5.51 0.93
N VAL A 278 -16.17 -6.26 2.03
CA VAL A 278 -17.11 -6.12 3.14
C VAL A 278 -16.32 -5.69 4.35
N LEU A 279 -16.66 -4.53 4.90
CA LEU A 279 -15.98 -3.93 6.04
C LEU A 279 -16.86 -4.11 7.29
N LEU A 280 -16.26 -4.68 8.36
CA LEU A 280 -16.89 -4.79 9.67
C LEU A 280 -16.38 -3.69 10.58
N GLY A 281 -17.25 -3.12 11.39
CA GLY A 281 -16.92 -1.99 12.27
C GLY A 281 -17.04 -0.63 11.56
N VAL A 282 -17.92 -0.54 10.57
CA VAL A 282 -18.25 0.71 9.87
C VAL A 282 -19.76 0.91 9.90
N ALA A 283 -20.19 2.10 10.25
CA ALA A 283 -21.59 2.54 10.22
C ALA A 283 -21.81 3.57 9.10
N ASP A 284 -22.94 3.46 8.41
CA ASP A 284 -23.33 4.33 7.29
C ASP A 284 -23.90 5.67 7.79
N THR A 285 -24.48 5.69 8.98
CA THR A 285 -25.13 6.87 9.55
C THR A 285 -24.60 7.21 10.93
N PHE A 286 -24.77 8.48 11.31
CA PHE A 286 -24.42 8.91 12.67
C PHE A 286 -25.30 8.22 13.72
N GLU A 287 -26.60 8.00 13.43
CA GLU A 287 -27.50 7.31 14.33
C GLU A 287 -27.05 5.89 14.64
N ASP A 288 -26.53 5.18 13.65
CA ASP A 288 -26.02 3.82 13.84
C ASP A 288 -24.70 3.80 14.62
N ALA A 289 -23.81 4.76 14.36
CA ALA A 289 -22.59 4.93 15.14
C ALA A 289 -22.91 5.25 16.61
N GLU A 290 -23.93 6.07 16.86
CA GLU A 290 -24.39 6.42 18.21
C GLU A 290 -25.00 5.22 18.94
N LYS A 291 -25.74 4.34 18.26
CA LYS A 291 -26.22 3.08 18.85
C LYS A 291 -25.04 2.20 19.28
N ILE A 292 -23.99 2.09 18.47
CA ILE A 292 -22.79 1.33 18.81
C ILE A 292 -22.11 1.93 20.05
N ARG A 293 -22.01 3.26 20.11
CA ARG A 293 -21.48 3.96 21.28
C ARG A 293 -22.29 3.65 22.55
N GLN A 294 -23.62 3.63 22.46
CA GLN A 294 -24.49 3.29 23.59
C GLN A 294 -24.34 1.84 24.04
N VAL A 295 -24.19 0.91 23.10
CA VAL A 295 -24.11 -0.55 23.39
C VAL A 295 -22.72 -0.97 23.91
N TYR A 296 -21.66 -0.37 23.35
CA TYR A 296 -20.26 -0.81 23.56
C TYR A 296 -19.37 0.27 24.19
N GLY A 297 -19.84 1.52 24.37
CA GLY A 297 -19.04 2.62 24.92
C GLY A 297 -17.93 3.12 23.98
N GLN A 298 -17.95 2.76 22.69
CA GLN A 298 -16.90 3.03 21.72
C GLN A 298 -17.24 4.28 20.89
N GLU A 299 -16.38 5.32 20.97
CA GLU A 299 -16.49 6.49 20.09
C GLU A 299 -16.16 6.12 18.64
N SER A 300 -16.83 6.75 17.70
CA SER A 300 -16.57 6.57 16.27
C SER A 300 -15.63 7.63 15.71
N ILE A 301 -14.94 7.29 14.62
CA ILE A 301 -14.12 8.23 13.82
C ILE A 301 -14.81 8.46 12.49
N ARG A 302 -15.16 9.72 12.20
CA ARG A 302 -15.76 10.05 10.91
C ARG A 302 -14.72 10.06 9.79
N VAL A 303 -14.99 9.34 8.71
CA VAL A 303 -14.15 9.27 7.51
C VAL A 303 -15.04 9.44 6.27
N GLY A 304 -14.98 10.59 5.63
CA GLY A 304 -15.93 10.93 4.57
C GLY A 304 -17.35 10.98 5.11
N ASP A 305 -18.23 10.18 4.50
CA ASP A 305 -19.65 10.07 4.88
C ASP A 305 -19.92 8.92 5.86
N PHE A 306 -18.90 8.16 6.25
CA PHE A 306 -19.00 6.98 7.11
C PHE A 306 -18.41 7.22 8.51
N TYR A 307 -18.72 6.29 9.42
CA TYR A 307 -18.26 6.30 10.80
C TYR A 307 -17.55 4.98 11.11
N VAL A 308 -16.24 5.03 11.32
CA VAL A 308 -15.47 3.86 11.78
C VAL A 308 -15.68 3.70 13.27
N THR A 309 -16.43 2.69 13.64
CA THR A 309 -16.78 2.35 15.03
C THR A 309 -15.82 1.28 15.58
N GLY A 310 -15.20 0.50 14.69
CA GLY A 310 -14.42 -0.68 15.06
C GLY A 310 -15.30 -1.84 15.55
N ILE A 311 -14.64 -2.95 15.81
CA ILE A 311 -15.26 -4.17 16.35
C ILE A 311 -14.80 -4.46 17.80
N ASN A 312 -13.95 -3.59 18.37
CA ASN A 312 -13.33 -3.77 19.69
C ASN A 312 -14.37 -4.04 20.77
N GLY A 313 -15.41 -3.19 20.84
CA GLY A 313 -16.44 -3.32 21.88
C GLY A 313 -17.27 -4.60 21.74
N GLU A 314 -17.48 -5.09 20.51
CA GLU A 314 -18.13 -6.38 20.27
C GLU A 314 -17.23 -7.54 20.71
N VAL A 315 -15.93 -7.47 20.41
CA VAL A 315 -14.93 -8.46 20.84
C VAL A 315 -14.82 -8.50 22.36
N GLU A 316 -14.63 -7.36 23.01
CA GLU A 316 -14.50 -7.26 24.47
C GLU A 316 -15.73 -7.79 25.21
N LYS A 317 -16.93 -7.62 24.63
CA LYS A 317 -18.18 -8.03 25.25
C LYS A 317 -18.52 -9.49 25.07
N TYR A 318 -18.17 -10.12 23.94
CA TYR A 318 -18.67 -11.44 23.56
C TYR A 318 -17.57 -12.48 23.27
N TYR A 319 -16.31 -12.09 23.22
CA TYR A 319 -15.20 -12.97 22.89
C TYR A 319 -14.04 -12.80 23.85
N GLU A 320 -13.22 -13.81 23.96
CA GLU A 320 -12.00 -13.77 24.75
C GLU A 320 -10.94 -12.83 24.16
N ASN A 321 -10.85 -12.82 22.82
CA ASN A 321 -9.90 -12.01 22.05
C ASN A 321 -10.32 -11.94 20.58
N TYR A 322 -9.54 -11.20 19.78
CA TYR A 322 -9.76 -11.06 18.33
C TYR A 322 -9.66 -12.38 17.58
N ASP A 323 -8.76 -13.27 17.98
CA ASP A 323 -8.60 -14.58 17.32
C ASP A 323 -9.86 -15.43 17.45
N ALA A 324 -10.52 -15.41 18.62
CA ALA A 324 -11.79 -16.09 18.84
C ALA A 324 -12.92 -15.49 17.96
N TYR A 325 -12.94 -14.16 17.80
CA TYR A 325 -13.88 -13.49 16.89
C TYR A 325 -13.65 -13.90 15.43
N ILE A 326 -12.41 -13.81 14.95
CA ILE A 326 -12.03 -14.19 13.58
C ILE A 326 -12.29 -15.70 13.34
N LEU A 327 -11.98 -16.54 14.32
CA LEU A 327 -12.26 -17.97 14.24
C LEU A 327 -13.76 -18.27 14.07
N THR A 328 -14.61 -17.49 14.75
CA THR A 328 -16.07 -17.61 14.60
C THR A 328 -16.50 -17.32 13.15
N ILE A 329 -15.96 -16.26 12.54
CA ILE A 329 -16.26 -15.91 11.14
C ILE A 329 -15.71 -16.98 10.18
N ARG A 330 -14.50 -17.47 10.41
CA ARG A 330 -13.88 -18.54 9.60
C ARG A 330 -14.67 -19.86 9.67
N ASN A 331 -15.13 -20.23 10.85
CA ASN A 331 -15.98 -21.43 11.01
C ASN A 331 -17.29 -21.28 10.23
N ALA A 332 -17.92 -20.12 10.31
CA ALA A 332 -19.12 -19.84 9.53
C ALA A 332 -18.87 -19.86 8.00
N LEU A 333 -17.67 -19.41 7.55
CA LEU A 333 -17.25 -19.52 6.15
C LEU A 333 -17.11 -21.00 5.72
N ASN A 334 -16.54 -21.84 6.57
CA ASN A 334 -16.35 -23.26 6.29
C ASN A 334 -17.70 -23.99 6.14
N ASP A 335 -18.73 -23.56 6.87
CA ASP A 335 -20.09 -24.10 6.81
C ASP A 335 -20.90 -23.58 5.60
N MET A 336 -20.34 -22.64 4.83
CA MET A 336 -21.03 -22.11 3.65
C MET A 336 -20.94 -23.09 2.45
N PRO A 337 -22.02 -23.28 1.69
CA PRO A 337 -22.01 -24.10 0.47
C PRO A 337 -21.34 -23.36 -0.69
N LEU A 338 -20.06 -23.03 -0.53
CA LEU A 338 -19.24 -22.35 -1.54
C LEU A 338 -18.24 -23.34 -2.14
N GLN A 339 -17.86 -23.10 -3.40
CA GLN A 339 -16.74 -23.80 -4.02
C GLN A 339 -15.44 -23.53 -3.26
N ASP A 340 -14.55 -24.53 -3.18
CA ASP A 340 -13.34 -24.45 -2.36
C ASP A 340 -12.40 -23.29 -2.71
N HIS A 341 -12.36 -22.87 -3.96
CA HIS A 341 -11.53 -21.72 -4.35
C HIS A 341 -12.06 -20.40 -3.78
N TYR A 342 -13.38 -20.16 -3.76
CA TYR A 342 -13.97 -18.97 -3.13
C TYR A 342 -13.75 -18.98 -1.62
N ARG A 343 -13.95 -20.14 -1.00
CA ARG A 343 -13.73 -20.30 0.45
C ARG A 343 -12.28 -19.99 0.82
N ARG A 344 -11.31 -20.49 0.05
CA ARG A 344 -9.90 -20.19 0.24
C ARG A 344 -9.59 -18.71 0.00
N GLN A 345 -10.06 -18.11 -1.08
CA GLN A 345 -9.83 -16.69 -1.37
C GLN A 345 -10.38 -15.78 -0.28
N ILE A 346 -11.62 -16.00 0.16
CA ILE A 346 -12.21 -15.19 1.25
C ILE A 346 -11.39 -15.38 2.53
N GLY A 347 -11.07 -16.61 2.90
CA GLY A 347 -10.33 -16.91 4.14
C GLY A 347 -8.91 -16.31 4.17
N THR A 348 -8.19 -16.32 3.03
CA THR A 348 -6.83 -15.76 2.93
C THR A 348 -6.81 -14.24 2.85
N LYS A 349 -7.88 -13.62 2.34
CA LYS A 349 -7.99 -12.16 2.22
C LYS A 349 -8.69 -11.50 3.41
N MET A 350 -9.13 -12.27 4.39
CA MET A 350 -9.69 -11.75 5.63
C MET A 350 -8.58 -11.11 6.47
N ARG A 351 -8.72 -9.84 6.80
CA ARG A 351 -7.72 -9.04 7.50
C ARG A 351 -8.34 -8.29 8.68
N HIS A 352 -7.56 -8.12 9.73
CA HIS A 352 -7.86 -7.20 10.81
C HIS A 352 -7.05 -5.92 10.58
N VAL A 353 -7.72 -4.78 10.67
CA VAL A 353 -7.11 -3.46 10.46
C VAL A 353 -7.26 -2.65 11.75
N ASN A 354 -6.16 -2.19 12.30
CA ASN A 354 -6.19 -1.21 13.38
C ASN A 354 -6.25 0.20 12.77
N TYR A 355 -7.38 0.87 12.91
CA TYR A 355 -7.59 2.24 12.45
C TYR A 355 -7.71 3.18 13.64
N HIS A 356 -6.60 3.82 14.03
CA HIS A 356 -6.54 4.72 15.18
C HIS A 356 -7.10 4.12 16.48
N GLY A 357 -6.80 2.84 16.74
CA GLY A 357 -7.26 2.12 17.91
C GLY A 357 -8.69 1.54 17.81
N LYS A 358 -9.22 1.49 16.59
CA LYS A 358 -10.52 0.87 16.26
C LYS A 358 -10.33 -0.42 15.51
#